data_46b1eea912369c81bdd10338a6e641af
#
_entry.id   46b1eea912369c81bdd10338a6e641af
#
_cell.length_a   1.000
_cell.length_b   1.000
_cell.length_c   1.000
_cell.angle_alpha   90.00
_cell.angle_beta   90.00
_cell.angle_gamma   90.00
#
_symmetry.space_group_name_H-M   'P 1'
#
loop_
_entity.id
_entity.type
_entity.pdbx_description
1 polymer ?
#
loop_
_entity_poly.entity_id
_entity_poly.type
_entity_poly.pdbx_seq_one_letter_code
_entity_poly.pdbx_strand_id
1 'polypeptide(L)'
;MQDEFFMRRAIELAEKGRYSVRPNPLVGCVLVRDGEIIAEGWHDHLGGLHAEQMAIADAESRGVETQGSIAYVTLEPCNHFGRTPPCSEALMWAGVKKVIVGVSDPNPTVRGGGIEALTKEGIETKIGILENECHEQMSEFMHWCKPVSYTHLRAHET
;
A
#
# COMPACT_ATOMS: atom_id res chain seq x y z
N MET A 1 -3.27 16.28 10.22
CA MET A 1 -3.33 17.18 9.07
C MET A 1 -2.35 16.78 8.00
N GLN A 2 -1.05 16.77 8.33
CA GLN A 2 -0.04 16.36 7.36
C GLN A 2 -0.23 14.91 6.93
N ASP A 3 -0.66 14.06 7.86
CA ASP A 3 -0.88 12.65 7.54
C ASP A 3 -1.91 12.49 6.42
N GLU A 4 -2.98 13.29 6.46
CA GLU A 4 -4.01 13.22 5.43
C GLU A 4 -3.49 13.70 4.08
N PHE A 5 -2.67 14.74 4.09
CA PHE A 5 -2.08 15.26 2.86
C PHE A 5 -1.26 14.19 2.15
N PHE A 6 -0.39 13.52 2.88
CA PHE A 6 0.47 12.50 2.30
C PHE A 6 -0.30 11.23 1.93
N MET A 7 -1.29 10.87 2.75
CA MET A 7 -2.11 9.72 2.42
C MET A 7 -2.94 9.97 1.16
N ARG A 8 -3.42 11.20 0.98
CA ARG A 8 -4.17 11.54 -0.24
C ARG A 8 -3.28 11.41 -1.47
N ARG A 9 -2.02 11.78 -1.35
CA ARG A 9 -1.08 11.58 -2.45
C ARG A 9 -0.89 10.09 -2.75
N ALA A 10 -0.81 9.27 -1.70
CA ALA A 10 -0.69 7.82 -1.89
C ALA A 10 -1.92 7.26 -2.62
N ILE A 11 -3.11 7.76 -2.29
CA ILE A 11 -4.33 7.34 -2.97
C ILE A 11 -4.29 7.72 -4.45
N GLU A 12 -3.81 8.93 -4.76
CA GLU A 12 -3.68 9.36 -6.15
C GLU A 12 -2.72 8.46 -6.93
N LEU A 13 -1.61 8.09 -6.28
CA LEU A 13 -0.65 7.20 -6.92
C LEU A 13 -1.25 5.83 -7.20
N ALA A 14 -2.04 5.33 -6.25
CA ALA A 14 -2.68 4.02 -6.40
C ALA A 14 -3.56 3.97 -7.66
N GLU A 15 -4.23 5.07 -7.99
CA GLU A 15 -5.09 5.13 -9.17
C GLU A 15 -4.33 4.90 -10.48
N LYS A 16 -3.05 5.16 -10.49
CA LYS A 16 -2.25 4.94 -11.70
C LYS A 16 -2.19 3.48 -12.11
N GLY A 17 -2.45 2.56 -11.18
CA GLY A 17 -2.46 1.13 -11.49
C GLY A 17 -3.82 0.60 -11.89
N ARG A 18 -4.84 1.48 -11.94
CA ARG A 18 -6.18 1.03 -12.29
C ARG A 18 -6.19 0.36 -13.66
N TYR A 19 -6.86 -0.77 -13.71
CA TYR A 19 -6.98 -1.64 -14.89
C TYR A 19 -5.73 -2.46 -15.21
N SER A 20 -4.59 -2.14 -14.65
CA SER A 20 -3.33 -2.84 -14.96
C SER A 20 -3.00 -3.94 -13.94
N VAL A 21 -3.60 -3.89 -12.76
CA VAL A 21 -3.21 -4.76 -11.66
C VAL A 21 -4.24 -5.81 -11.29
N ARG A 22 -5.38 -5.82 -11.95
CA ARG A 22 -6.43 -6.79 -11.62
C ARG A 22 -5.92 -8.21 -11.66
N PRO A 23 -6.32 -9.07 -10.74
CA PRO A 23 -7.26 -8.84 -9.63
C PRO A 23 -6.61 -8.30 -8.36
N ASN A 24 -5.41 -7.79 -8.42
CA ASN A 24 -4.74 -7.24 -7.25
C ASN A 24 -5.35 -5.90 -6.87
N PRO A 25 -5.29 -5.53 -5.58
CA PRO A 25 -5.80 -4.23 -5.16
C PRO A 25 -4.90 -3.09 -5.63
N LEU A 26 -5.50 -1.91 -5.74
CA LEU A 26 -4.75 -0.69 -6.00
C LEU A 26 -4.04 -0.28 -4.72
N VAL A 27 -2.75 -0.01 -4.79
CA VAL A 27 -1.98 0.41 -3.63
C VAL A 27 -1.01 1.51 -4.03
N GLY A 28 -0.90 2.52 -3.18
CA GLY A 28 0.06 3.59 -3.35
C GLY A 28 0.88 3.76 -2.09
N CYS A 29 2.10 4.23 -2.25
CA CYS A 29 3.02 4.45 -1.14
C CYS A 29 3.82 5.73 -1.33
N VAL A 30 3.95 6.50 -0.25
CA VAL A 30 4.73 7.73 -0.23
C VAL A 30 5.69 7.65 0.93
N LEU A 31 6.97 7.92 0.68
CA LEU A 31 7.97 8.01 1.74
C LEU A 31 8.24 9.48 2.02
N VAL A 32 8.20 9.85 3.28
CA VAL A 32 8.33 11.24 3.72
C VAL A 32 9.43 11.37 4.77
N ARG A 33 10.27 12.38 4.63
CA ARG A 33 11.28 12.69 5.62
C ARG A 33 11.37 14.21 5.77
N ASP A 34 11.39 14.65 7.04
CA ASP A 34 11.47 16.08 7.35
C ASP A 34 10.33 16.87 6.67
N GLY A 35 9.15 16.27 6.62
CA GLY A 35 7.97 16.93 6.07
C GLY A 35 7.90 16.99 4.56
N GLU A 36 8.83 16.32 3.87
CA GLU A 36 8.87 16.34 2.41
C GLU A 36 8.79 14.94 1.83
N ILE A 37 8.09 14.82 0.71
CA ILE A 37 8.02 13.55 -0.02
C ILE A 37 9.37 13.28 -0.66
N ILE A 38 9.99 12.16 -0.28
CA ILE A 38 11.29 11.80 -0.83
C ILE A 38 11.21 10.68 -1.87
N ALA A 39 10.10 9.93 -1.89
CA ALA A 39 9.93 8.87 -2.88
C ALA A 39 8.46 8.49 -2.98
N GLU A 40 8.08 7.96 -4.14
CA GLU A 40 6.69 7.56 -4.42
C GLU A 40 6.67 6.25 -5.16
N GLY A 41 5.62 5.45 -4.92
CA GLY A 41 5.45 4.20 -5.64
C GLY A 41 4.00 3.78 -5.69
N TRP A 42 3.68 2.94 -6.65
CA TRP A 42 2.35 2.34 -6.77
C TRP A 42 2.50 0.98 -7.45
N HIS A 43 1.52 0.11 -7.22
CA HIS A 43 1.50 -1.18 -7.90
C HIS A 43 1.01 -0.92 -9.31
N ASP A 44 1.88 -1.08 -10.29
CA ASP A 44 1.58 -0.60 -11.65
C ASP A 44 1.18 -1.70 -12.64
N HIS A 45 1.46 -2.96 -12.33
CA HIS A 45 1.00 -4.05 -13.19
C HIS A 45 1.03 -5.37 -12.43
N LEU A 46 0.20 -6.30 -12.88
CA LEU A 46 0.12 -7.63 -12.26
C LEU A 46 1.47 -8.34 -12.37
N GLY A 47 1.94 -8.85 -11.26
CA GLY A 47 3.23 -9.51 -11.20
C GLY A 47 4.40 -8.57 -10.97
N GLY A 48 4.17 -7.26 -10.99
CA GLY A 48 5.21 -6.29 -10.74
C GLY A 48 5.45 -6.03 -9.25
N LEU A 49 6.34 -5.11 -8.97
CA LEU A 49 6.65 -4.73 -7.60
C LEU A 49 5.43 -4.12 -6.91
N HIS A 50 5.35 -4.28 -5.62
CA HIS A 50 4.31 -3.64 -4.83
C HIS A 50 4.66 -2.16 -4.62
N ALA A 51 3.68 -1.37 -4.19
CA ALA A 51 3.86 0.06 -4.04
C ALA A 51 5.03 0.41 -3.12
N GLU A 52 5.16 -0.29 -2.01
CA GLU A 52 6.24 -0.03 -1.05
C GLU A 52 7.60 -0.29 -1.68
N GLN A 53 7.72 -1.39 -2.41
CA GLN A 53 8.96 -1.75 -3.09
C GLN A 53 9.29 -0.75 -4.18
N MET A 54 8.28 -0.27 -4.89
CA MET A 54 8.46 0.74 -5.93
C MET A 54 8.96 2.05 -5.34
N ALA A 55 8.40 2.46 -4.20
CA ALA A 55 8.82 3.70 -3.54
C ALA A 55 10.27 3.59 -3.08
N ILE A 56 10.64 2.44 -2.53
CA ILE A 56 12.03 2.23 -2.08
C ILE A 56 12.97 2.25 -3.28
N ALA A 57 12.58 1.59 -4.38
CA ALA A 57 13.37 1.58 -5.60
C ALA A 57 13.52 2.98 -6.19
N ASP A 58 12.45 3.78 -6.12
CA ASP A 58 12.50 5.16 -6.57
C ASP A 58 13.55 5.95 -5.81
N ALA A 59 13.56 5.81 -4.47
CA ALA A 59 14.56 6.50 -3.66
C ALA A 59 15.97 6.02 -4.00
N GLU A 60 16.16 4.71 -4.13
CA GLU A 60 17.46 4.15 -4.43
C GLU A 60 18.00 4.62 -5.77
N SER A 61 17.15 4.67 -6.76
CA SER A 61 17.57 5.08 -8.11
C SER A 61 18.03 6.53 -8.16
N ARG A 62 17.56 7.35 -7.23
CA ARG A 62 17.93 8.76 -7.16
C ARG A 62 18.96 9.04 -6.06
N GLY A 63 19.44 8.00 -5.41
CA GLY A 63 20.43 8.15 -4.34
C GLY A 63 19.90 8.81 -3.09
N VAL A 64 18.58 8.71 -2.84
CA VAL A 64 17.95 9.33 -1.68
C VAL A 64 17.88 8.32 -0.54
N GLU A 65 18.32 8.75 0.64
CA GLU A 65 18.33 7.88 1.80
C GLU A 65 16.94 7.74 2.39
N THR A 66 16.54 6.49 2.66
CA THR A 66 15.20 6.20 3.21
C THR A 66 15.20 6.06 4.72
N GLN A 67 16.35 5.95 5.34
CA GLN A 67 16.43 5.76 6.79
C GLN A 67 15.78 6.93 7.53
N GLY A 68 14.96 6.61 8.52
CA GLY A 68 14.28 7.62 9.32
C GLY A 68 13.05 8.22 8.66
N SER A 69 12.66 7.69 7.50
CA SER A 69 11.46 8.20 6.81
C SER A 69 10.18 7.61 7.40
N ILE A 70 9.05 8.20 6.99
CA ILE A 70 7.72 7.73 7.35
C ILE A 70 7.07 7.24 6.07
N ALA A 71 6.53 6.02 6.10
CA ALA A 71 5.85 5.46 4.94
C ALA A 71 4.34 5.64 5.08
N TYR A 72 3.71 6.19 4.05
CA TYR A 72 2.25 6.29 3.97
C TYR A 72 1.78 5.32 2.92
N VAL A 73 0.99 4.33 3.31
CA VAL A 73 0.53 3.26 2.42
C VAL A 73 -0.98 3.16 2.49
N THR A 74 -1.64 3.08 1.36
CA THR A 74 -3.10 3.04 1.35
C THR A 74 -3.65 1.72 1.90
N LEU A 75 -2.88 0.65 1.78
CA LEU A 75 -3.29 -0.69 2.25
C LEU A 75 -2.19 -1.27 3.12
N GLU A 76 -2.58 -2.04 4.12
CA GLU A 76 -1.64 -2.69 5.04
C GLU A 76 -0.55 -3.45 4.26
N PRO A 77 0.74 -3.22 4.58
CA PRO A 77 1.83 -3.94 3.91
C PRO A 77 1.70 -5.44 4.09
N CYS A 78 2.02 -6.18 3.05
CA CYS A 78 1.95 -7.64 3.12
C CYS A 78 3.06 -8.20 4.01
N ASN A 79 2.80 -9.37 4.57
CA ASN A 79 3.78 -10.12 5.36
C ASN A 79 3.87 -11.54 4.83
N HIS A 80 3.75 -11.69 3.53
CA HIS A 80 3.69 -12.96 2.85
C HIS A 80 4.89 -13.11 1.93
N PHE A 81 5.64 -14.20 2.09
CA PHE A 81 6.80 -14.47 1.24
C PHE A 81 6.37 -15.02 -0.10
N GLY A 82 6.90 -14.46 -1.16
CA GLY A 82 6.70 -14.93 -2.51
C GLY A 82 8.05 -14.88 -3.21
N ARG A 83 8.06 -14.35 -4.42
CA ARG A 83 9.32 -14.21 -5.17
C ARG A 83 10.23 -13.17 -4.56
N THR A 84 9.64 -12.19 -3.89
CA THR A 84 10.38 -11.13 -3.23
C THR A 84 10.04 -11.15 -1.75
N PRO A 85 10.86 -10.52 -0.90
CA PRO A 85 10.53 -10.42 0.52
C PRO A 85 9.23 -9.66 0.72
N PRO A 86 8.51 -9.88 1.83
CA PRO A 86 7.29 -9.14 2.13
C PRO A 86 7.56 -7.64 2.20
N CYS A 87 6.52 -6.84 1.92
CA CYS A 87 6.64 -5.39 1.99
C CYS A 87 6.99 -4.92 3.40
N SER A 88 6.49 -5.60 4.42
CA SER A 88 6.84 -5.27 5.80
C SER A 88 8.35 -5.36 6.00
N GLU A 89 8.97 -6.41 5.47
CA GLU A 89 10.41 -6.59 5.60
C GLU A 89 11.18 -5.56 4.77
N ALA A 90 10.70 -5.25 3.57
CA ALA A 90 11.31 -4.24 2.73
C ALA A 90 11.34 -2.89 3.45
N LEU A 91 10.25 -2.52 4.10
CA LEU A 91 10.18 -1.27 4.86
C LEU A 91 11.13 -1.27 6.05
N MET A 92 11.27 -2.41 6.72
CA MET A 92 12.23 -2.52 7.81
C MET A 92 13.66 -2.31 7.33
N TRP A 93 14.01 -2.93 6.22
CA TRP A 93 15.37 -2.80 5.66
C TRP A 93 15.63 -1.38 5.15
N ALA A 94 14.60 -0.70 4.69
CA ALA A 94 14.73 0.68 4.25
C ALA A 94 14.95 1.65 5.41
N GLY A 95 14.74 1.19 6.64
CA GLY A 95 14.97 2.01 7.81
C GLY A 95 13.85 3.00 8.13
N VAL A 96 12.63 2.74 7.65
CA VAL A 96 11.52 3.62 8.01
C VAL A 96 11.26 3.55 9.50
N LYS A 97 10.96 4.69 10.11
CA LYS A 97 10.71 4.76 11.54
C LYS A 97 9.24 4.63 11.89
N LYS A 98 8.37 4.85 10.93
CA LYS A 98 6.94 4.84 11.18
C LYS A 98 6.21 4.48 9.89
N VAL A 99 5.12 3.72 10.01
CA VAL A 99 4.28 3.34 8.88
C VAL A 99 2.85 3.74 9.19
N ILE A 100 2.26 4.53 8.30
CA ILE A 100 0.89 5.00 8.44
C ILE A 100 0.07 4.35 7.33
N VAL A 101 -0.99 3.66 7.72
CA VAL A 101 -1.79 2.82 6.84
C VAL A 101 -3.20 3.38 6.72
N GLY A 102 -3.73 3.38 5.51
CA GLY A 102 -5.09 3.83 5.27
C GLY A 102 -6.10 2.80 5.75
N VAL A 103 -5.99 1.58 5.26
CA VAL A 103 -6.94 0.53 5.62
C VAL A 103 -6.20 -0.80 5.77
N SER A 104 -6.65 -1.64 6.70
CA SER A 104 -6.05 -2.96 6.89
C SER A 104 -6.50 -3.90 5.78
N ASP A 105 -5.68 -4.93 5.52
CA ASP A 105 -5.97 -5.90 4.47
C ASP A 105 -7.24 -6.68 4.83
N PRO A 106 -8.22 -6.76 3.93
CA PRO A 106 -9.45 -7.50 4.19
C PRO A 106 -9.23 -9.01 4.24
N ASN A 107 -8.07 -9.49 3.83
CA ASN A 107 -7.76 -10.91 3.83
C ASN A 107 -6.48 -11.17 4.62
N PRO A 108 -6.52 -11.00 5.95
CA PRO A 108 -5.31 -11.06 6.78
C PRO A 108 -4.67 -12.46 6.85
N THR A 109 -5.43 -13.51 6.56
CA THR A 109 -4.87 -14.86 6.61
C THR A 109 -3.94 -15.14 5.44
N VAL A 110 -4.06 -14.39 4.36
CA VAL A 110 -3.24 -14.59 3.18
C VAL A 110 -2.15 -13.54 3.06
N ARG A 111 -2.51 -12.27 3.26
CA ARG A 111 -1.58 -11.17 3.04
C ARG A 111 -1.39 -10.24 4.23
N GLY A 112 -2.22 -10.41 5.25
CA GLY A 112 -2.15 -9.54 6.42
C GLY A 112 -0.97 -9.85 7.32
N GLY A 113 -0.95 -9.17 8.45
CA GLY A 113 0.10 -9.36 9.45
C GLY A 113 1.28 -8.42 9.30
N GLY A 114 1.28 -7.57 8.28
CA GLY A 114 2.37 -6.61 8.08
C GLY A 114 2.50 -5.62 9.23
N ILE A 115 1.37 -5.11 9.70
CA ILE A 115 1.38 -4.16 10.82
C ILE A 115 1.95 -4.82 12.07
N GLU A 116 1.53 -6.05 12.34
CA GLU A 116 2.02 -6.79 13.49
C GLU A 116 3.53 -7.04 13.40
N ALA A 117 4.00 -7.43 12.22
CA ALA A 117 5.42 -7.66 12.01
C ALA A 117 6.24 -6.38 12.21
N LEU A 118 5.74 -5.27 11.71
CA LEU A 118 6.42 -3.98 11.86
C LEU A 118 6.46 -3.55 13.33
N THR A 119 5.37 -3.75 14.04
CA THR A 119 5.29 -3.41 15.45
C THR A 119 6.29 -4.22 16.27
N LYS A 120 6.44 -5.49 15.95
CA LYS A 120 7.40 -6.36 16.64
C LYS A 120 8.84 -5.86 16.49
N GLU A 121 9.13 -5.23 15.35
CA GLU A 121 10.47 -4.71 15.08
C GLU A 121 10.67 -3.30 15.60
N GLY A 122 9.73 -2.78 16.37
CA GLY A 122 9.87 -1.49 16.98
C GLY A 122 9.48 -0.32 16.08
N ILE A 123 8.84 -0.59 14.96
CA ILE A 123 8.39 0.46 14.05
C ILE A 123 6.99 0.90 14.49
N GLU A 124 6.82 2.20 14.67
CA GLU A 124 5.53 2.75 15.06
C GLU A 124 4.55 2.62 13.89
N THR A 125 3.33 2.20 14.18
CA THR A 125 2.30 2.04 13.13
C THR A 125 1.03 2.78 13.54
N LYS A 126 0.32 3.27 12.52
CA LYS A 126 -0.95 3.97 12.70
C LYS A 126 -1.87 3.56 11.56
N ILE A 127 -3.13 3.29 11.87
CA ILE A 127 -4.12 2.83 10.87
C ILE A 127 -5.31 3.77 10.88
N GLY A 128 -5.93 3.94 9.72
CA GLY A 128 -7.20 4.64 9.63
C GLY A 128 -7.11 6.06 9.11
N ILE A 129 -5.99 6.47 8.56
CA ILE A 129 -5.87 7.80 7.97
C ILE A 129 -6.52 7.78 6.59
N LEU A 130 -7.57 8.55 6.41
CA LEU A 130 -8.41 8.57 5.21
C LEU A 130 -8.95 7.16 4.91
N GLU A 131 -9.34 6.47 5.96
CA GLU A 131 -9.80 5.09 5.86
C GLU A 131 -10.96 4.93 4.89
N ASN A 132 -11.91 5.87 4.90
CA ASN A 132 -13.07 5.79 4.02
C ASN A 132 -12.66 5.88 2.56
N GLU A 133 -11.78 6.81 2.23
CA GLU A 133 -11.30 6.96 0.86
C GLU A 133 -10.52 5.75 0.40
N CYS A 134 -9.66 5.23 1.26
CA CYS A 134 -8.92 4.01 0.94
C CYS A 134 -9.85 2.83 0.79
N HIS A 135 -10.86 2.74 1.64
CA HIS A 135 -11.83 1.67 1.57
C HIS A 135 -12.65 1.73 0.28
N GLU A 136 -13.04 2.93 -0.13
CA GLU A 136 -13.75 3.09 -1.39
C GLU A 136 -12.92 2.62 -2.57
N GLN A 137 -11.64 2.95 -2.56
CA GLN A 137 -10.74 2.51 -3.61
C GLN A 137 -10.61 0.98 -3.60
N MET A 138 -10.61 0.39 -2.42
CA MET A 138 -10.56 -1.06 -2.26
C MET A 138 -11.88 -1.76 -2.61
N SER A 139 -13.00 -1.06 -2.51
CA SER A 139 -14.30 -1.70 -2.70
C SER A 139 -14.43 -2.28 -4.10
N GLU A 140 -13.82 -1.67 -5.08
CA GLU A 140 -13.82 -2.19 -6.45
C GLU A 140 -13.10 -3.53 -6.52
N PHE A 141 -11.97 -3.63 -5.82
CA PHE A 141 -11.23 -4.90 -5.74
C PHE A 141 -12.07 -5.96 -5.03
N MET A 142 -12.69 -5.61 -3.91
CA MET A 142 -13.51 -6.56 -3.16
C MET A 142 -14.71 -7.02 -3.98
N HIS A 143 -15.27 -6.13 -4.74
CA HIS A 143 -16.40 -6.45 -5.61
C HIS A 143 -16.01 -7.52 -6.63
N TRP A 144 -14.85 -7.36 -7.23
CA TRP A 144 -14.37 -8.32 -8.22
C TRP A 144 -14.08 -9.70 -7.62
N CYS A 145 -13.76 -9.74 -6.32
CA CYS A 145 -13.42 -11.00 -5.67
C CYS A 145 -14.62 -11.78 -5.14
N LYS A 146 -15.81 -11.19 -5.14
CA LYS A 146 -17.01 -11.84 -4.60
C LYS A 146 -17.78 -12.56 -5.69
N PRO A 147 -17.97 -13.90 -5.55
CA PRO A 147 -18.72 -14.65 -6.56
C PRO A 147 -20.15 -14.14 -6.77
N VAL A 148 -20.83 -13.78 -5.67
CA VAL A 148 -22.19 -13.26 -5.74
C VAL A 148 -22.25 -11.98 -6.54
N SER A 149 -21.23 -11.14 -6.36
CA SER A 149 -21.15 -9.89 -7.08
C SER A 149 -21.01 -10.11 -8.57
N TYR A 150 -20.30 -11.14 -8.95
CA TYR A 150 -20.14 -11.46 -10.37
C TYR A 150 -21.47 -11.70 -11.05
N THR A 151 -22.30 -12.53 -10.44
CA THR A 151 -23.64 -12.83 -10.99
C THR A 151 -24.48 -11.57 -11.08
N HIS A 152 -24.40 -10.77 -10.06
CA HIS A 152 -25.16 -9.52 -9.99
C HIS A 152 -24.70 -8.54 -11.06
N LEU A 153 -23.40 -8.46 -11.27
CA LEU A 153 -22.82 -7.56 -12.24
C LEU A 153 -23.31 -7.84 -13.65
N ARG A 154 -23.48 -9.09 -13.99
CA ARG A 154 -23.94 -9.43 -15.33
C ARG A 154 -25.30 -8.85 -15.63
N ALA A 155 -26.12 -8.71 -14.63
CA ALA A 155 -27.42 -8.10 -14.80
C ALA A 155 -27.30 -6.59 -15.00
N HIS A 156 -26.26 -5.99 -14.49
CA HIS A 156 -26.04 -4.54 -14.58
C HIS A 156 -25.33 -4.09 -15.82
N GLU A 157 -24.43 -4.90 -16.28
CA GLU A 157 -23.56 -4.50 -17.37
C GLU A 157 -24.27 -4.32 -18.69
N THR A 158 -25.43 -4.84 -18.78
CA THR A 158 -26.24 -4.68 -20.00
C THR A 158 -27.06 -3.39 -20.02
#